data_682a6e6ad54f1e9c16294b474d24229f
#
_entry.id   682a6e6ad54f1e9c16294b474d24229f
#
_cell.length_a   1.000
_cell.length_b   1.000
_cell.length_c   1.000
_cell.angle_alpha   90.00
_cell.angle_beta   90.00
_cell.angle_gamma   90.00
#
_symmetry.space_group_name_H-M   'P 1'
#
loop_
_entity.id
_entity.type
_entity.pdbx_description
1 polymer ?
#
loop_
_entity_poly.entity_id
_entity_poly.type
_entity_poly.pdbx_seq_one_letter_code
_entity_poly.pdbx_strand_id
1 'polypeptide(L)'
;MRREAVIDLIKKTPGVSYNEIVRETGLSNGVISHYLIKLMESGEVEKEGIKRGKYFLKNIPKKDRKMITLLRNNTNNDIFKLLIKNFNNNIISTQNEISKRVNKSASTISVSLKDLQRNNIIERVIMNKSSKISSDIGFKILDGKKSANNLVKYNL
;
A
#
# COMPACT_ATOMS: atom_id res chain seq x y z
N MET A 1 9.84 -17.24 21.64
CA MET A 1 8.37 -17.06 21.61
C MET A 1 7.96 -15.58 21.43
N ARG A 2 8.31 -14.69 22.34
CA ARG A 2 7.93 -13.26 22.18
C ARG A 2 8.64 -12.58 21.00
N ARG A 3 9.92 -12.90 20.79
CA ARG A 3 10.67 -12.40 19.64
C ARG A 3 10.05 -12.86 18.32
N GLU A 4 9.69 -14.13 18.25
CA GLU A 4 9.03 -14.73 17.10
C GLU A 4 7.68 -14.07 16.82
N ALA A 5 6.90 -13.77 17.86
CA ALA A 5 5.62 -13.07 17.68
C ALA A 5 5.79 -11.71 17.01
N VAL A 6 6.84 -10.95 17.36
CA VAL A 6 7.12 -9.65 16.76
C VAL A 6 7.58 -9.79 15.31
N ILE A 7 8.55 -10.67 15.03
CA ILE A 7 9.06 -10.84 13.67
C ILE A 7 8.02 -11.46 12.73
N ASP A 8 7.23 -12.41 13.21
CA ASP A 8 6.17 -13.03 12.42
C ASP A 8 5.08 -12.03 12.03
N LEU A 9 4.75 -11.11 12.93
CA LEU A 9 3.81 -10.04 12.61
C LEU A 9 4.37 -9.09 11.54
N ILE A 10 5.63 -8.69 11.65
CA ILE A 10 6.30 -7.84 10.65
C ILE A 10 6.36 -8.55 9.29
N LYS A 11 6.61 -9.85 9.30
CA LYS A 11 6.64 -10.69 8.11
C LYS A 11 5.26 -10.80 7.45
N LYS A 12 4.23 -11.03 8.26
CA LYS A 12 2.84 -11.17 7.81
C LYS A 12 2.23 -9.83 7.37
N THR A 13 2.62 -8.77 8.05
CA THR A 13 2.07 -7.41 7.83
C THR A 13 3.22 -6.41 7.63
N PRO A 14 3.88 -6.44 6.46
CA PRO A 14 4.96 -5.49 6.18
C PRO A 14 4.48 -4.04 6.28
N GLY A 15 5.31 -3.17 6.84
CA GLY A 15 4.95 -1.78 7.05
C GLY A 15 4.10 -1.54 8.30
N VAL A 16 4.04 -2.51 9.18
CA VAL A 16 3.35 -2.37 10.47
C VAL A 16 4.00 -1.28 11.33
N SER A 17 3.17 -0.50 12.02
CA SER A 17 3.65 0.52 12.97
C SER A 17 3.89 -0.07 14.37
N TYR A 18 4.60 0.67 15.21
CA TYR A 18 4.81 0.28 16.61
C TYR A 18 3.49 0.02 17.35
N ASN A 19 2.53 0.93 17.22
CA ASN A 19 1.23 0.80 17.89
C ASN A 19 0.43 -0.41 17.39
N GLU A 20 0.53 -0.73 16.11
CA GLU A 20 -0.07 -1.95 15.56
C GLU A 20 0.59 -3.21 16.15
N ILE A 21 1.92 -3.20 16.31
CA ILE A 21 2.62 -4.32 16.95
C ILE A 21 2.14 -4.51 18.38
N VAL A 22 2.01 -3.43 19.15
CA VAL A 22 1.46 -3.47 20.53
C VAL A 22 0.08 -4.10 20.53
N ARG A 23 -0.80 -3.61 19.68
CA ARG A 23 -2.21 -4.05 19.61
C ARG A 23 -2.34 -5.51 19.20
N GLU A 24 -1.62 -5.91 18.16
CA GLU A 24 -1.77 -7.25 17.57
C GLU A 24 -1.06 -8.34 18.39
N THR A 25 0.03 -8.02 19.06
CA THR A 25 0.77 -9.00 19.88
C THR A 25 0.30 -9.07 21.33
N GLY A 26 -0.31 -7.99 21.83
CA GLY A 26 -0.65 -7.86 23.25
C GLY A 26 0.56 -7.77 24.19
N LEU A 27 1.76 -7.64 23.67
CA LEU A 27 2.97 -7.53 24.45
C LEU A 27 3.14 -6.11 25.02
N SER A 28 3.85 -5.99 26.14
CA SER A 28 4.14 -4.70 26.74
C SER A 28 5.11 -3.87 25.88
N ASN A 29 5.03 -2.54 26.03
CA ASN A 29 5.90 -1.61 25.30
C ASN A 29 7.39 -1.92 25.51
N GLY A 30 7.79 -2.22 26.73
CA GLY A 30 9.18 -2.56 27.04
C GLY A 30 9.67 -3.81 26.32
N VAL A 31 8.85 -4.83 26.26
CA VAL A 31 9.15 -6.09 25.56
C VAL A 31 9.27 -5.86 24.05
N ILE A 32 8.34 -5.12 23.46
CA ILE A 32 8.33 -4.82 22.03
C ILE A 32 9.55 -3.98 21.66
N SER A 33 9.85 -2.91 22.40
CA SER A 33 11.02 -2.05 22.17
C SER A 33 12.31 -2.86 22.23
N HIS A 34 12.44 -3.73 23.22
CA HIS A 34 13.59 -4.60 23.38
C HIS A 34 13.83 -5.49 22.15
N TYR A 35 12.80 -6.18 21.69
CA TYR A 35 12.93 -7.09 20.54
C TYR A 35 13.08 -6.35 19.21
N LEU A 36 12.43 -5.20 19.03
CA LEU A 36 12.63 -4.37 17.83
C LEU A 36 14.07 -3.87 17.72
N ILE A 37 14.64 -3.41 18.83
CA ILE A 37 16.05 -3.00 18.85
C ILE A 37 16.95 -4.16 18.44
N LYS A 38 16.76 -5.33 19.04
CA LYS A 38 17.55 -6.53 18.72
C LYS A 38 17.40 -6.96 17.26
N LEU A 39 16.18 -6.94 16.73
CA LEU A 39 15.91 -7.29 15.34
C LEU A 39 16.54 -6.29 14.35
N MET A 40 16.57 -5.01 14.72
CA MET A 40 17.25 -3.99 13.92
C MET A 40 18.79 -4.12 14.01
N GLU A 41 19.34 -4.37 15.19
CA GLU A 41 20.77 -4.60 15.40
C GLU A 41 21.28 -5.83 14.65
N SER A 42 20.48 -6.91 14.61
CA SER A 42 20.84 -8.11 13.85
C SER A 42 20.67 -7.96 12.34
N GLY A 43 20.09 -6.85 11.89
CA GLY A 43 19.82 -6.60 10.47
C GLY A 43 18.66 -7.39 9.87
N GLU A 44 17.81 -7.99 10.68
CA GLU A 44 16.62 -8.72 10.21
C GLU A 44 15.47 -7.78 9.86
N VAL A 45 15.35 -6.66 10.56
CA VAL A 45 14.28 -5.67 10.43
C VAL A 45 14.87 -4.28 10.22
N GLU A 46 14.23 -3.49 9.40
CA GLU A 46 14.53 -2.08 9.20
C GLU A 46 13.29 -1.22 9.47
N LYS A 47 13.54 -0.02 9.97
CA LYS A 47 12.51 0.99 10.23
C LYS A 47 12.58 2.09 9.19
N GLU A 48 11.46 2.37 8.54
CA GLU A 48 11.30 3.52 7.63
C GLU A 48 10.53 4.64 8.34
N GLY A 49 11.07 5.87 8.27
CA GLY A 49 10.48 7.04 8.92
C GLY A 49 10.94 7.26 10.35
N ILE A 50 10.98 8.54 10.76
CA ILE A 50 11.50 8.96 12.09
C ILE A 50 10.38 8.99 13.12
N LYS A 51 9.28 9.71 12.86
CA LYS A 51 8.20 9.93 13.83
C LYS A 51 7.12 8.84 13.82
N ARG A 52 6.73 8.37 12.65
CA ARG A 52 5.71 7.33 12.45
C ARG A 52 6.33 6.17 11.67
N GLY A 53 7.34 5.57 12.29
CA GLY A 53 8.10 4.51 11.66
C GLY A 53 7.26 3.31 11.28
N LYS A 54 7.60 2.73 10.15
CA LYS A 54 7.05 1.48 9.64
C LYS A 54 8.16 0.44 9.62
N TYR A 55 7.83 -0.77 10.04
CA TYR A 55 8.80 -1.85 10.15
C TYR A 55 8.66 -2.83 9.00
N PHE A 56 9.80 -3.20 8.44
CA PHE A 56 9.89 -4.12 7.30
C PHE A 56 11.01 -5.13 7.53
N LEU A 57 10.87 -6.32 6.97
CA LEU A 57 12.02 -7.21 6.83
C LEU A 57 13.05 -6.58 5.89
N LYS A 58 14.32 -6.75 6.20
CA LYS A 58 15.43 -6.16 5.44
C LYS A 58 15.42 -6.53 3.95
N ASN A 59 14.97 -7.74 3.62
CA ASN A 59 14.95 -8.24 2.24
C ASN A 59 13.87 -7.61 1.34
N ILE A 60 12.96 -6.81 1.90
CA ILE A 60 11.95 -6.12 1.10
C ILE A 60 12.59 -4.91 0.42
N PRO A 61 12.56 -4.81 -0.92
CA PRO A 61 13.13 -3.67 -1.63
C PRO A 61 12.51 -2.34 -1.19
N LYS A 62 13.30 -1.29 -1.10
CA LYS A 62 12.83 0.05 -0.68
C LYS A 62 11.70 0.60 -1.55
N LYS A 63 11.74 0.31 -2.85
CA LYS A 63 10.66 0.67 -3.77
C LYS A 63 9.33 0.03 -3.37
N ASP A 64 9.36 -1.24 -2.99
CA ASP A 64 8.16 -1.96 -2.55
C ASP A 64 7.66 -1.45 -1.20
N ARG A 65 8.55 -0.99 -0.32
CA ARG A 65 8.17 -0.42 0.98
C ARG A 65 7.31 0.84 0.83
N LYS A 66 7.62 1.71 -0.12
CA LYS A 66 6.79 2.89 -0.43
C LYS A 66 5.40 2.48 -0.90
N MET A 67 5.35 1.55 -1.83
CA MET A 67 4.09 1.00 -2.33
C MET A 67 3.26 0.38 -1.19
N ILE A 68 3.86 -0.47 -0.36
CA ILE A 68 3.19 -1.11 0.77
C ILE A 68 2.61 -0.06 1.72
N THR A 69 3.38 0.97 2.06
CA THR A 69 2.93 2.05 2.95
C THR A 69 1.71 2.78 2.37
N LEU A 70 1.72 3.09 1.08
CA LEU A 70 0.58 3.70 0.39
C LEU A 70 -0.66 2.78 0.40
N LEU A 71 -0.48 1.50 0.12
CA LEU A 71 -1.57 0.54 0.00
C LEU A 71 -2.10 0.06 1.36
N ARG A 72 -1.48 0.41 2.46
CA ARG A 72 -2.05 0.22 3.80
C ARG A 72 -3.14 1.24 4.13
N ASN A 73 -3.25 2.32 3.38
CA ASN A 73 -4.43 3.17 3.40
C ASN A 73 -5.59 2.44 2.71
N ASN A 74 -6.73 2.33 3.39
CA ASN A 74 -7.87 1.56 2.89
C ASN A 74 -8.39 2.06 1.55
N THR A 75 -8.51 3.37 1.37
CA THR A 75 -8.98 3.95 0.11
C THR A 75 -8.01 3.65 -1.04
N ASN A 76 -6.72 3.83 -0.83
CA ASN A 76 -5.68 3.49 -1.82
C ASN A 76 -5.73 2.00 -2.18
N ASN A 77 -5.91 1.14 -1.19
CA ASN A 77 -5.98 -0.31 -1.40
C ASN A 77 -7.23 -0.69 -2.20
N ASP A 78 -8.38 -0.12 -1.88
CA ASP A 78 -9.63 -0.38 -2.61
C ASP A 78 -9.53 0.06 -4.07
N ILE A 79 -8.95 1.22 -4.35
CA ILE A 79 -8.69 1.68 -5.71
C ILE A 79 -7.73 0.73 -6.43
N PHE A 80 -6.65 0.35 -5.78
CA PHE A 80 -5.64 -0.55 -6.33
C PHE A 80 -6.25 -1.90 -6.74
N LYS A 81 -7.04 -2.51 -5.86
CA LYS A 81 -7.74 -3.78 -6.14
C LYS A 81 -8.74 -3.65 -7.28
N LEU A 82 -9.50 -2.55 -7.33
CA LEU A 82 -10.42 -2.26 -8.42
C LEU A 82 -9.68 -2.17 -9.76
N LEU A 83 -8.57 -1.43 -9.80
CA LEU A 83 -7.81 -1.24 -11.03
C LEU A 83 -7.08 -2.50 -11.49
N ILE A 84 -6.68 -3.38 -10.57
CA ILE A 84 -6.17 -4.72 -10.93
C ILE A 84 -7.28 -5.55 -11.58
N LYS A 85 -8.46 -5.56 -11.01
CA LYS A 85 -9.62 -6.25 -11.59
C LYS A 85 -9.95 -5.70 -12.98
N ASN A 86 -9.93 -4.39 -13.12
CA ASN A 86 -10.13 -3.71 -14.40
C ASN A 86 -9.07 -4.09 -15.43
N PHE A 87 -7.82 -4.19 -15.03
CA PHE A 87 -6.72 -4.64 -15.90
C PHE A 87 -7.00 -6.00 -16.51
N ASN A 88 -7.44 -6.95 -15.67
CA ASN A 88 -7.76 -8.32 -16.15
C ASN A 88 -8.92 -8.35 -17.13
N ASN A 89 -9.82 -7.35 -17.09
CA ASN A 89 -10.99 -7.24 -17.97
C ASN A 89 -10.83 -6.18 -19.07
N ASN A 90 -9.63 -5.60 -19.24
CA ASN A 90 -9.34 -4.53 -20.20
C ASN A 90 -10.25 -3.30 -20.03
N ILE A 91 -10.56 -2.94 -18.79
CA ILE A 91 -11.40 -1.80 -18.43
C ILE A 91 -10.55 -0.63 -17.94
N ILE A 92 -10.89 0.58 -18.39
CA ILE A 92 -10.33 1.83 -17.87
C ILE A 92 -11.46 2.59 -17.21
N SER A 93 -11.26 3.02 -15.96
CA SER A 93 -12.27 3.73 -15.18
C SER A 93 -11.95 5.21 -15.01
N THR A 94 -12.98 6.05 -15.13
CA THR A 94 -12.90 7.47 -14.80
C THR A 94 -12.90 7.66 -13.28
N GLN A 95 -12.52 8.87 -12.82
CA GLN A 95 -12.58 9.21 -11.40
C GLN A 95 -14.00 9.04 -10.81
N ASN A 96 -15.04 9.42 -11.54
CA ASN A 96 -16.42 9.28 -11.11
C ASN A 96 -16.81 7.80 -10.93
N GLU A 97 -16.43 6.95 -11.87
CA GLU A 97 -16.68 5.51 -11.78
C GLU A 97 -15.95 4.89 -10.58
N ILE A 98 -14.70 5.28 -10.36
CA ILE A 98 -13.92 4.83 -9.20
C ILE A 98 -14.58 5.30 -7.90
N SER A 99 -14.99 6.58 -7.83
CA SER A 99 -15.68 7.16 -6.67
C SER A 99 -16.94 6.38 -6.31
N LYS A 100 -17.75 6.03 -7.29
CA LYS A 100 -18.98 5.24 -7.10
C LYS A 100 -18.67 3.81 -6.64
N ARG A 101 -17.70 3.17 -7.27
CA ARG A 101 -17.32 1.78 -6.97
C ARG A 101 -16.68 1.62 -5.61
N VAL A 102 -15.84 2.55 -5.21
CA VAL A 102 -15.14 2.54 -3.92
C VAL A 102 -16.00 3.16 -2.81
N ASN A 103 -17.07 3.86 -3.18
CA ASN A 103 -17.98 4.55 -2.27
C ASN A 103 -17.27 5.59 -1.39
N LYS A 104 -16.53 6.48 -2.05
CA LYS A 104 -15.83 7.61 -1.44
C LYS A 104 -16.09 8.88 -2.24
N SER A 105 -15.96 10.04 -1.60
CA SER A 105 -16.16 11.34 -2.25
C SER A 105 -15.14 11.58 -3.36
N ALA A 106 -15.51 12.40 -4.34
CA ALA A 106 -14.62 12.78 -5.44
C ALA A 106 -13.31 13.40 -4.94
N SER A 107 -13.35 14.21 -3.89
CA SER A 107 -12.16 14.82 -3.30
C SER A 107 -11.22 13.78 -2.67
N THR A 108 -11.77 12.83 -1.94
CA THR A 108 -10.98 11.72 -1.35
C THR A 108 -10.32 10.88 -2.45
N ILE A 109 -11.06 10.52 -3.48
CA ILE A 109 -10.53 9.76 -4.62
C ILE A 109 -9.46 10.56 -5.37
N SER A 110 -9.66 11.86 -5.57
CA SER A 110 -8.66 12.71 -6.22
C SER A 110 -7.31 12.69 -5.51
N VAL A 111 -7.32 12.80 -4.18
CA VAL A 111 -6.08 12.73 -3.37
C VAL A 111 -5.40 11.37 -3.53
N SER A 112 -6.15 10.29 -3.39
CA SER A 112 -5.62 8.93 -3.53
C SER A 112 -5.05 8.66 -4.93
N LEU A 113 -5.76 9.08 -6.00
CA LEU A 113 -5.28 8.92 -7.37
C LEU A 113 -3.97 9.68 -7.62
N LYS A 114 -3.85 10.89 -7.08
CA LYS A 114 -2.60 11.67 -7.17
C LYS A 114 -1.44 10.96 -6.48
N ASP A 115 -1.66 10.42 -5.28
CA ASP A 115 -0.62 9.72 -4.53
C ASP A 115 -0.18 8.44 -5.25
N LEU A 116 -1.13 7.65 -5.73
CA LEU A 116 -0.84 6.43 -6.49
C LEU A 116 -0.12 6.73 -7.81
N GLN A 117 -0.50 7.81 -8.50
CA GLN A 117 0.13 8.24 -9.75
C GLN A 117 1.55 8.74 -9.52
N ARG A 118 1.79 9.57 -8.50
CA ARG A 118 3.13 10.07 -8.14
C ARG A 118 4.12 8.95 -7.83
N ASN A 119 3.64 7.85 -7.30
CA ASN A 119 4.46 6.70 -6.95
C ASN A 119 4.50 5.62 -8.04
N ASN A 120 4.07 5.95 -9.24
CA ASN A 120 4.11 5.08 -10.41
C ASN A 120 3.40 3.73 -10.23
N ILE A 121 2.32 3.73 -9.46
CA ILE A 121 1.46 2.56 -9.26
C ILE A 121 0.37 2.52 -10.32
N ILE A 122 -0.19 3.67 -10.65
CA ILE A 122 -1.21 3.85 -11.67
C ILE A 122 -0.79 4.89 -12.69
N GLU A 123 -1.43 4.87 -13.85
CA GLU A 123 -1.29 5.92 -14.86
C GLU A 123 -2.63 6.51 -15.27
N ARG A 124 -2.57 7.77 -15.65
CA ARG A 124 -3.67 8.52 -16.23
C ARG A 124 -3.71 8.27 -17.72
N VAL A 125 -4.89 7.98 -18.25
CA VAL A 125 -5.10 7.68 -19.66
C VAL A 125 -6.12 8.65 -20.24
N ILE A 126 -5.81 9.23 -21.38
CA ILE A 126 -6.76 10.04 -22.16
C ILE A 126 -7.47 9.10 -23.12
N MET A 127 -8.76 8.84 -22.87
CA MET A 127 -9.55 7.89 -23.65
C MET A 127 -10.03 8.48 -25.00
N ASN A 128 -10.21 9.80 -25.06
CA ASN A 128 -10.55 10.52 -26.28
C ASN A 128 -9.67 11.76 -26.45
N LYS A 129 -8.70 11.66 -27.37
CA LYS A 129 -7.70 12.71 -27.62
C LYS A 129 -8.30 14.02 -28.20
N SER A 130 -9.52 13.97 -28.76
CA SER A 130 -10.19 15.12 -29.36
C SER A 130 -11.00 15.93 -28.33
N SER A 131 -11.26 15.39 -27.15
CA SER A 131 -12.04 16.02 -26.10
C SER A 131 -11.15 16.62 -25.00
N LYS A 132 -11.56 17.79 -24.51
CA LYS A 132 -10.95 18.44 -23.34
C LYS A 132 -11.74 18.21 -22.06
N ILE A 133 -12.75 17.34 -22.10
CA ILE A 133 -13.65 17.05 -20.97
C ILE A 133 -12.98 16.05 -20.02
N SER A 134 -13.02 16.32 -18.73
CA SER A 134 -12.43 15.47 -17.68
C SER A 134 -13.01 14.04 -17.63
N SER A 135 -14.23 13.84 -18.16
CA SER A 135 -14.85 12.52 -18.28
C SER A 135 -14.14 11.57 -19.26
N ASP A 136 -13.29 12.12 -20.12
CA ASP A 136 -12.49 11.32 -21.07
C ASP A 136 -11.14 10.90 -20.49
N ILE A 137 -10.89 11.20 -19.24
CA ILE A 137 -9.69 10.80 -18.52
C ILE A 137 -10.01 9.61 -17.65
N GLY A 138 -9.27 8.54 -17.85
CA GLY A 138 -9.35 7.33 -17.04
C GLY A 138 -8.04 7.00 -16.36
N PHE A 139 -8.08 5.97 -15.55
CA PHE A 139 -6.93 5.48 -14.77
C PHE A 139 -6.80 3.98 -14.93
N LYS A 140 -5.57 3.51 -15.00
CA LYS A 140 -5.25 2.09 -15.05
C LYS A 140 -3.99 1.77 -14.26
N ILE A 141 -3.83 0.51 -13.89
CA ILE A 141 -2.60 -0.02 -13.30
C ILE A 141 -1.45 0.07 -14.33
N LEU A 142 -0.26 0.48 -13.87
CA LEU A 142 0.94 0.52 -14.71
C LEU A 142 1.42 -0.88 -15.10
N ASP A 143 1.49 -1.78 -14.12
CA ASP A 143 1.91 -3.17 -14.32
C ASP A 143 0.96 -4.10 -13.58
N GLY A 144 -0.03 -4.60 -14.29
CA GLY A 144 -1.08 -5.42 -13.70
C GLY A 144 -0.60 -6.76 -13.15
N LYS A 145 0.33 -7.42 -13.80
CA LYS A 145 0.87 -8.71 -13.35
C LYS A 145 1.69 -8.54 -12.08
N LYS A 146 2.62 -7.59 -12.08
CA LYS A 146 3.44 -7.28 -10.91
C LYS A 146 2.60 -6.82 -9.74
N SER A 147 1.59 -5.97 -9.99
CA SER A 147 0.67 -5.46 -8.97
C SER A 147 -0.15 -6.59 -8.33
N ALA A 148 -0.69 -7.50 -9.12
CA ALA A 148 -1.42 -8.66 -8.61
C ALA A 148 -0.52 -9.57 -7.77
N ASN A 149 0.70 -9.82 -8.21
CA ASN A 149 1.69 -10.61 -7.46
C ASN A 149 2.04 -9.95 -6.12
N ASN A 150 2.18 -8.63 -6.09
CA ASN A 150 2.50 -7.89 -4.88
C ASN A 150 1.34 -7.91 -3.86
N LEU A 151 0.08 -7.92 -4.30
CA LEU A 151 -1.07 -8.10 -3.40
C LEU A 151 -0.95 -9.40 -2.59
N VAL A 152 -0.60 -10.48 -3.25
CA VAL A 152 -0.44 -11.80 -2.62
C VAL A 152 0.83 -11.84 -1.78
N LYS A 153 1.96 -11.42 -2.35
CA LYS A 153 3.29 -11.50 -1.71
C LYS A 153 3.35 -10.73 -0.40
N TYR A 154 2.75 -9.56 -0.33
CA TYR A 154 2.80 -8.68 0.84
C TYR A 154 1.50 -8.65 1.66
N ASN A 155 0.57 -9.52 1.35
CA ASN A 155 -0.71 -9.64 2.07
C ASN A 155 -1.48 -8.30 2.13
N LEU A 156 -1.61 -7.65 0.99
CA LEU A 156 -2.27 -6.32 0.86
C LEU A 156 -3.77 -6.36 0.51
#